data_496f82b09a03169975ae0149390336d9
#
_entry.id   496f82b09a03169975ae0149390336d9
#
_cell.length_a   1.000
_cell.length_b   1.000
_cell.length_c   1.000
_cell.angle_alpha   90.00
_cell.angle_beta   90.00
_cell.angle_gamma   90.00
#
_symmetry.space_group_name_H-M   'P 1'
#
loop_
_entity.id
_entity.type
_entity.pdbx_description
1 polymer ?
#
loop_
_entity_poly.entity_id
_entity_poly.type
_entity_poly.pdbx_seq_one_letter_code
_entity_poly.pdbx_strand_id
1 'polypeptide(L)'
;MPVLHASGLARTFPTERGTVEAVRGIDLTAERGEILGFLGPNGAGKTTTLRMLTTLLTPTGGTATVAGCDLVRDPAGVRRASGYVAQSGGVDPHVSVREELVTQARLYRLGKAEALARAEELAAGLGLDGLLDRKTATLSGGQRRRLDIAMGLTHRPEVLFLDEPTTGLDPGSRADLWELIRRIRAEHGTTVFLTTHYLDEADALADRLVIIDKGVVVAEGTPEALKRAHAGSPGASLQDAFLALTGSGPAPQGPSPLAV
;
A
#
# COMPACT_ATOMS: atom_id res chain seq x y z
N MET A 1 18.89 -10.26 0.24
CA MET A 1 17.74 -11.20 0.14
C MET A 1 16.46 -10.38 0.14
N PRO A 2 15.53 -10.63 -0.75
CA PRO A 2 14.27 -9.89 -0.81
C PRO A 2 13.53 -9.98 0.53
N VAL A 3 12.87 -8.90 0.93
CA VAL A 3 12.02 -8.87 2.12
C VAL A 3 10.64 -9.49 1.85
N LEU A 4 10.24 -9.51 0.58
CA LEU A 4 9.03 -10.16 0.10
C LEU A 4 9.39 -11.05 -1.09
N HIS A 5 8.91 -12.28 -1.08
CA HIS A 5 9.04 -13.21 -2.19
C HIS A 5 7.76 -14.01 -2.31
N ALA A 6 7.14 -14.02 -3.49
CA ALA A 6 5.98 -14.82 -3.84
C ALA A 6 6.26 -15.61 -5.11
N SER A 7 5.80 -16.85 -5.17
CA SER A 7 5.92 -17.73 -6.34
C SER A 7 4.60 -18.41 -6.63
N GLY A 8 4.09 -18.20 -7.84
CA GLY A 8 2.83 -18.75 -8.31
C GLY A 8 1.62 -18.37 -7.47
N LEU A 9 1.68 -17.21 -6.78
CA LEU A 9 0.64 -16.79 -5.82
C LEU A 9 -0.70 -16.62 -6.54
N ALA A 10 -1.74 -17.35 -6.09
CA ALA A 10 -3.02 -17.40 -6.76
C ALA A 10 -4.20 -17.28 -5.79
N ARG A 11 -5.29 -16.69 -6.29
CA ARG A 11 -6.56 -16.64 -5.57
C ARG A 11 -7.75 -16.78 -6.51
N THR A 12 -8.55 -17.81 -6.24
CA THR A 12 -9.81 -18.10 -6.92
C THR A 12 -10.96 -17.95 -5.92
N PHE A 13 -12.04 -17.32 -6.35
CA PHE A 13 -13.28 -17.18 -5.57
C PHE A 13 -14.40 -18.01 -6.22
N PRO A 14 -15.11 -18.84 -5.46
CA PRO A 14 -16.35 -19.45 -5.94
C PRO A 14 -17.44 -18.39 -6.08
N THR A 15 -18.23 -18.46 -7.15
CA THR A 15 -19.40 -17.61 -7.39
C THR A 15 -20.59 -18.48 -7.82
N GLU A 16 -21.80 -17.95 -7.80
CA GLU A 16 -22.98 -18.65 -8.27
C GLU A 16 -22.91 -19.08 -9.75
N ARG A 17 -22.08 -18.38 -10.54
CA ARG A 17 -21.90 -18.62 -12.00
C ARG A 17 -20.62 -19.35 -12.36
N GLY A 18 -19.92 -19.91 -11.37
CA GLY A 18 -18.63 -20.59 -11.56
C GLY A 18 -17.55 -20.05 -10.63
N THR A 19 -16.33 -19.95 -11.14
CA THR A 19 -15.17 -19.46 -10.39
C THR A 19 -14.59 -18.18 -11.01
N VAL A 20 -14.12 -17.26 -10.18
CA VAL A 20 -13.39 -16.07 -10.61
C VAL A 20 -11.95 -16.18 -10.13
N GLU A 21 -11.01 -16.28 -11.05
CA GLU A 21 -9.58 -16.25 -10.77
C GLU A 21 -9.11 -14.80 -10.66
N ALA A 22 -9.13 -14.27 -9.45
CA ALA A 22 -8.75 -12.87 -9.20
C ALA A 22 -7.24 -12.63 -9.28
N VAL A 23 -6.44 -13.66 -8.96
CA VAL A 23 -4.97 -13.68 -9.11
C VAL A 23 -4.60 -15.05 -9.66
N ARG A 24 -3.81 -15.07 -10.74
CA ARG A 24 -3.59 -16.24 -11.57
C ARG A 24 -2.12 -16.68 -11.61
N GLY A 25 -1.53 -16.90 -10.44
CA GLY A 25 -0.16 -17.41 -10.32
C GLY A 25 0.89 -16.33 -10.58
N ILE A 26 0.94 -15.29 -9.74
CA ILE A 26 1.93 -14.24 -9.88
C ILE A 26 3.21 -14.57 -9.12
N ASP A 27 4.33 -14.22 -9.73
CA ASP A 27 5.65 -14.18 -9.10
C ASP A 27 5.96 -12.71 -8.76
N LEU A 28 6.50 -12.47 -7.57
CA LEU A 28 6.71 -11.12 -7.06
C LEU A 28 7.83 -11.10 -6.03
N THR A 29 8.71 -10.10 -6.13
CA THR A 29 9.75 -9.84 -5.14
C THR A 29 9.75 -8.38 -4.73
N ALA A 30 10.17 -8.08 -3.49
CA ALA A 30 10.53 -6.72 -3.08
C ALA A 30 11.84 -6.77 -2.28
N GLU A 31 12.77 -5.87 -2.61
CA GLU A 31 14.02 -5.74 -1.88
C GLU A 31 13.85 -4.86 -0.63
N ARG A 32 14.78 -5.00 0.33
CA ARG A 32 14.73 -4.18 1.56
C ARG A 32 14.93 -2.70 1.26
N GLY A 33 14.09 -1.85 1.83
CA GLY A 33 14.16 -0.40 1.65
C GLY A 33 13.72 0.09 0.26
N GLU A 34 13.06 -0.78 -0.53
CA GLU A 34 12.48 -0.45 -1.83
C GLU A 34 11.07 0.14 -1.67
N ILE A 35 10.68 1.05 -2.55
CA ILE A 35 9.29 1.39 -2.80
C ILE A 35 8.84 0.63 -4.04
N LEU A 36 8.11 -0.46 -3.85
CA LEU A 36 7.54 -1.25 -4.93
C LEU A 36 6.11 -0.81 -5.23
N GLY A 37 5.87 -0.29 -6.42
CA GLY A 37 4.55 0.07 -6.91
C GLY A 37 3.87 -1.11 -7.62
N PHE A 38 2.67 -1.46 -7.21
CA PHE A 38 1.83 -2.49 -7.83
C PHE A 38 0.69 -1.82 -8.58
N LEU A 39 0.91 -1.58 -9.87
CA LEU A 39 0.09 -0.76 -10.75
C LEU A 39 -0.86 -1.63 -11.57
N GLY A 40 -2.12 -1.21 -11.70
CA GLY A 40 -3.08 -1.89 -12.56
C GLY A 40 -4.46 -1.26 -12.55
N PRO A 41 -5.32 -1.58 -13.50
CA PRO A 41 -6.69 -1.07 -13.53
C PRO A 41 -7.52 -1.62 -12.37
N ASN A 42 -8.73 -1.05 -12.18
CA ASN A 42 -9.68 -1.60 -11.21
C ASN A 42 -10.07 -3.04 -11.61
N GLY A 43 -10.12 -3.93 -10.62
CA GLY A 43 -10.38 -5.35 -10.85
C GLY A 43 -9.18 -6.17 -11.33
N ALA A 44 -7.99 -5.58 -11.51
CA ALA A 44 -6.80 -6.33 -11.94
C ALA A 44 -6.25 -7.34 -10.93
N GLY A 45 -6.72 -7.31 -9.66
CA GLY A 45 -6.25 -8.22 -8.60
C GLY A 45 -5.36 -7.55 -7.55
N LYS A 46 -5.13 -6.22 -7.60
CA LYS A 46 -4.23 -5.49 -6.68
C LYS A 46 -4.55 -5.71 -5.21
N THR A 47 -5.74 -5.29 -4.77
CA THR A 47 -6.19 -5.46 -3.37
C THR A 47 -6.25 -6.92 -2.94
N THR A 48 -6.61 -7.83 -3.86
CA THR A 48 -6.61 -9.28 -3.58
C THR A 48 -5.20 -9.79 -3.29
N THR A 49 -4.22 -9.40 -4.11
CA THR A 49 -2.81 -9.74 -3.90
C THR A 49 -2.32 -9.18 -2.57
N LEU A 50 -2.59 -7.90 -2.31
CA LEU A 50 -2.16 -7.24 -1.07
C LEU A 50 -2.78 -7.89 0.17
N ARG A 51 -4.08 -8.26 0.12
CA ARG A 51 -4.73 -9.00 1.22
C ARG A 51 -4.15 -10.39 1.45
N MET A 52 -3.67 -11.08 0.42
CA MET A 52 -2.94 -12.33 0.60
C MET A 52 -1.60 -12.08 1.29
N LEU A 53 -0.81 -11.11 0.81
CA LEU A 53 0.51 -10.78 1.38
C LEU A 53 0.44 -10.29 2.83
N THR A 54 -0.68 -9.70 3.23
CA THR A 54 -0.95 -9.26 4.62
C THR A 54 -1.68 -10.29 5.48
N THR A 55 -1.85 -11.52 4.99
CA THR A 55 -2.54 -12.64 5.66
C THR A 55 -4.04 -12.39 5.95
N LEU A 56 -4.65 -11.38 5.36
CA LEU A 56 -6.09 -11.12 5.46
C LEU A 56 -6.90 -12.04 4.54
N LEU A 57 -6.24 -12.69 3.60
CA LEU A 57 -6.84 -13.62 2.66
C LEU A 57 -5.87 -14.80 2.43
N THR A 58 -6.34 -16.02 2.63
CA THR A 58 -5.52 -17.21 2.35
C THR A 58 -5.40 -17.42 0.84
N PRO A 59 -4.21 -17.61 0.26
CA PRO A 59 -4.06 -17.96 -1.13
C PRO A 59 -4.68 -19.33 -1.44
N THR A 60 -5.15 -19.53 -2.68
CA THR A 60 -5.63 -20.83 -3.18
C THR A 60 -4.54 -21.62 -3.88
N GLY A 61 -3.40 -21.01 -4.17
CA GLY A 61 -2.23 -21.61 -4.80
C GLY A 61 -0.98 -20.75 -4.62
N GLY A 62 0.17 -21.35 -4.90
CA GLY A 62 1.46 -20.72 -4.74
C GLY A 62 1.91 -20.58 -3.30
N THR A 63 3.05 -19.91 -3.12
CA THR A 63 3.67 -19.65 -1.82
C THR A 63 4.15 -18.22 -1.74
N ALA A 64 4.25 -17.65 -0.55
CA ALA A 64 4.99 -16.41 -0.35
C ALA A 64 5.55 -16.29 1.05
N THR A 65 6.61 -15.48 1.17
CA THR A 65 7.22 -15.08 2.43
C THR A 65 7.29 -13.56 2.53
N VAL A 66 7.05 -13.03 3.72
CA VAL A 66 7.22 -11.62 4.06
C VAL A 66 8.09 -11.52 5.29
N ALA A 67 9.19 -10.77 5.19
CA ALA A 67 10.22 -10.66 6.24
C ALA A 67 10.69 -12.03 6.76
N GLY A 68 10.83 -13.02 5.86
CA GLY A 68 11.24 -14.38 6.20
C GLY A 68 10.13 -15.27 6.79
N CYS A 69 8.92 -14.75 7.02
CA CYS A 69 7.78 -15.50 7.56
C CYS A 69 6.88 -16.00 6.41
N ASP A 70 6.52 -17.29 6.45
CA ASP A 70 5.61 -17.90 5.46
C ASP A 70 4.16 -17.44 5.69
N LEU A 71 3.45 -17.05 4.62
CA LEU A 71 2.07 -16.52 4.71
C LEU A 71 1.08 -17.49 5.38
N VAL A 72 1.26 -18.79 5.19
CA VAL A 72 0.31 -19.79 5.64
C VAL A 72 0.78 -20.45 6.95
N ARG A 73 2.09 -20.72 7.06
CA ARG A 73 2.66 -21.43 8.22
C ARG A 73 2.95 -20.53 9.41
N ASP A 74 3.31 -19.24 9.15
CA ASP A 74 3.53 -18.23 10.21
C ASP A 74 2.84 -16.88 9.90
N PRO A 75 1.51 -16.87 9.77
CA PRO A 75 0.78 -15.63 9.52
C PRO A 75 0.91 -14.62 10.66
N ALA A 76 1.19 -15.08 11.88
CA ALA A 76 1.45 -14.20 13.01
C ALA A 76 2.80 -13.49 12.91
N GLY A 77 3.84 -14.16 12.41
CA GLY A 77 5.13 -13.56 12.09
C GLY A 77 4.99 -12.50 11.00
N VAL A 78 4.29 -12.81 9.91
CA VAL A 78 4.00 -11.84 8.85
C VAL A 78 3.35 -10.58 9.42
N ARG A 79 2.29 -10.71 10.24
CA ARG A 79 1.60 -9.55 10.84
C ARG A 79 2.46 -8.75 11.82
N ARG A 80 3.41 -9.40 12.51
CA ARG A 80 4.36 -8.69 13.38
C ARG A 80 5.38 -7.87 12.59
N ALA A 81 5.76 -8.36 11.40
CA ALA A 81 6.76 -7.72 10.56
C ALA A 81 6.19 -6.74 9.54
N SER A 82 4.87 -6.66 9.39
CA SER A 82 4.20 -5.83 8.38
C SER A 82 3.17 -4.89 8.97
N GLY A 83 3.13 -3.65 8.46
CA GLY A 83 2.04 -2.71 8.64
C GLY A 83 1.11 -2.75 7.42
N TYR A 84 -0.18 -2.60 7.64
CA TYR A 84 -1.18 -2.54 6.57
C TYR A 84 -2.09 -1.33 6.72
N VAL A 85 -2.21 -0.58 5.65
CA VAL A 85 -3.09 0.59 5.55
C VAL A 85 -4.09 0.35 4.43
N ALA A 86 -5.33 0.09 4.78
CA ALA A 86 -6.41 -0.16 3.83
C ALA A 86 -6.77 1.09 3.02
N GLN A 87 -7.43 0.90 1.88
CA GLN A 87 -7.94 1.99 1.03
C GLN A 87 -8.92 2.90 1.80
N SER A 88 -9.82 2.31 2.59
CA SER A 88 -10.69 3.04 3.51
C SER A 88 -10.17 2.90 4.93
N GLY A 89 -9.93 4.02 5.61
CA GLY A 89 -9.46 4.02 6.99
C GLY A 89 -10.47 3.44 7.97
N GLY A 90 -9.97 2.92 9.10
CA GLY A 90 -10.77 2.27 10.14
C GLY A 90 -10.66 2.96 11.51
N VAL A 91 -10.35 4.27 11.56
CA VAL A 91 -10.24 5.01 12.83
C VAL A 91 -11.60 5.23 13.49
N ASP A 92 -11.67 5.05 14.81
CA ASP A 92 -12.85 5.37 15.60
C ASP A 92 -13.06 6.90 15.62
N PRO A 93 -14.21 7.43 15.15
CA PRO A 93 -14.47 8.87 15.10
C PRO A 93 -14.58 9.53 16.50
N HIS A 94 -14.77 8.75 17.56
CA HIS A 94 -15.06 9.25 18.90
C HIS A 94 -13.85 9.38 19.81
N VAL A 95 -12.71 8.84 19.41
CA VAL A 95 -11.45 8.89 20.16
C VAL A 95 -10.53 10.00 19.66
N SER A 96 -9.54 10.38 20.46
CA SER A 96 -8.48 11.30 20.03
C SER A 96 -7.42 10.56 19.20
N VAL A 97 -6.63 11.31 18.43
CA VAL A 97 -5.47 10.79 17.70
C VAL A 97 -4.52 10.02 18.61
N ARG A 98 -4.26 10.57 19.82
CA ARG A 98 -3.44 9.94 20.85
C ARG A 98 -4.01 8.59 21.29
N GLU A 99 -5.30 8.57 21.63
CA GLU A 99 -5.97 7.34 22.07
C GLU A 99 -5.92 6.26 20.99
N GLU A 100 -6.12 6.63 19.73
CA GLU A 100 -6.05 5.69 18.58
C GLU A 100 -4.65 5.10 18.43
N LEU A 101 -3.62 5.95 18.41
CA LEU A 101 -2.22 5.49 18.29
C LEU A 101 -1.78 4.64 19.47
N VAL A 102 -2.15 5.04 20.70
CA VAL A 102 -1.83 4.27 21.91
C VAL A 102 -2.56 2.93 21.90
N THR A 103 -3.82 2.89 21.50
CA THR A 103 -4.59 1.64 21.39
C THR A 103 -3.94 0.71 20.39
N GLN A 104 -3.57 1.21 19.22
CA GLN A 104 -2.88 0.41 18.21
C GLN A 104 -1.54 -0.14 18.73
N ALA A 105 -0.73 0.70 19.40
CA ALA A 105 0.51 0.26 20.02
C ALA A 105 0.30 -0.85 21.07
N ARG A 106 -0.75 -0.71 21.89
CA ARG A 106 -1.12 -1.69 22.90
C ARG A 106 -1.56 -3.04 22.30
N LEU A 107 -2.22 -3.04 21.13
CA LEU A 107 -2.55 -4.26 20.39
C LEU A 107 -1.29 -5.02 19.95
N TYR A 108 -0.20 -4.31 19.65
CA TYR A 108 1.13 -4.87 19.40
C TYR A 108 1.95 -5.12 20.68
N ARG A 109 1.31 -5.09 21.87
CA ARG A 109 1.90 -5.40 23.18
C ARG A 109 2.95 -4.42 23.70
N LEU A 110 3.04 -3.20 23.16
CA LEU A 110 3.89 -2.16 23.75
C LEU A 110 3.39 -1.82 25.17
N GLY A 111 4.29 -1.54 26.09
CA GLY A 111 3.96 -1.03 27.42
C GLY A 111 3.24 0.32 27.35
N LYS A 112 2.50 0.74 28.40
CA LYS A 112 1.74 2.01 28.38
C LYS A 112 2.66 3.23 28.13
N ALA A 113 3.79 3.29 28.83
CA ALA A 113 4.75 4.39 28.65
C ALA A 113 5.38 4.40 27.26
N GLU A 114 5.75 3.22 26.74
CA GLU A 114 6.29 3.06 25.39
C GLU A 114 5.26 3.41 24.32
N ALA A 115 4.00 3.00 24.49
CA ALA A 115 2.92 3.33 23.57
C ALA A 115 2.66 4.85 23.50
N LEU A 116 2.72 5.56 24.63
CA LEU A 116 2.60 7.02 24.67
C LEU A 116 3.78 7.68 23.94
N ALA A 117 5.02 7.29 24.26
CA ALA A 117 6.20 7.82 23.59
C ALA A 117 6.18 7.55 22.08
N ARG A 118 5.72 6.35 21.68
CA ARG A 118 5.59 5.99 20.27
C ARG A 118 4.52 6.82 19.54
N ALA A 119 3.41 7.12 20.20
CA ALA A 119 2.37 8.00 19.65
C ALA A 119 2.90 9.41 19.38
N GLU A 120 3.71 9.96 20.31
CA GLU A 120 4.35 11.28 20.14
C GLU A 120 5.40 11.28 19.03
N GLU A 121 6.26 10.25 18.97
CA GLU A 121 7.24 10.06 17.90
C GLU A 121 6.57 10.02 16.53
N LEU A 122 5.50 9.24 16.37
CA LEU A 122 4.76 9.11 15.12
C LEU A 122 4.05 10.41 14.74
N ALA A 123 3.46 11.11 15.71
CA ALA A 123 2.81 12.39 15.44
C ALA A 123 3.80 13.42 14.93
N ALA A 124 4.97 13.55 15.57
CA ALA A 124 6.05 14.42 15.13
C ALA A 124 6.54 14.05 13.73
N GLY A 125 6.84 12.76 13.49
CA GLY A 125 7.36 12.28 12.21
C GLY A 125 6.36 12.38 11.04
N LEU A 126 5.06 12.38 11.30
CA LEU A 126 4.02 12.31 10.26
C LEU A 126 3.21 13.60 10.10
N GLY A 127 3.63 14.71 10.76
CA GLY A 127 2.97 16.01 10.68
C GLY A 127 1.56 15.98 11.29
N LEU A 128 1.41 15.27 12.40
CA LEU A 128 0.22 15.24 13.25
C LEU A 128 0.45 16.03 14.55
N ASP A 129 1.55 16.82 14.64
CA ASP A 129 1.85 17.67 15.78
C ASP A 129 0.69 18.61 16.05
N GLY A 130 0.38 18.80 17.33
CA GLY A 130 -0.75 19.63 17.77
C GLY A 130 -2.13 19.02 17.51
N LEU A 131 -2.21 17.82 16.94
CA LEU A 131 -3.47 17.12 16.67
C LEU A 131 -3.74 15.96 17.64
N LEU A 132 -2.75 15.56 18.45
CA LEU A 132 -2.85 14.39 19.32
C LEU A 132 -4.10 14.34 20.19
N ASP A 133 -4.54 15.47 20.72
CA ASP A 133 -5.70 15.56 21.62
C ASP A 133 -7.01 15.92 20.88
N ARG A 134 -6.95 16.05 19.53
CA ARG A 134 -8.14 16.25 18.70
C ARG A 134 -8.85 14.94 18.40
N LYS A 135 -10.18 15.01 18.33
CA LYS A 135 -11.00 13.87 17.87
C LYS A 135 -10.69 13.55 16.42
N THR A 136 -10.57 12.26 16.11
CA THR A 136 -10.27 11.76 14.75
C THR A 136 -11.33 12.19 13.74
N ALA A 137 -12.60 12.33 14.16
CA ALA A 137 -13.69 12.85 13.33
C ALA A 137 -13.46 14.27 12.78
N THR A 138 -12.59 15.06 13.45
CA THR A 138 -12.33 16.47 13.09
C THR A 138 -11.13 16.64 12.16
N LEU A 139 -10.48 15.54 11.78
CA LEU A 139 -9.33 15.56 10.88
C LEU A 139 -9.76 15.76 9.43
N SER A 140 -8.94 16.51 8.68
CA SER A 140 -9.07 16.55 7.22
C SER A 140 -8.77 15.16 6.59
N GLY A 141 -9.13 14.96 5.33
CA GLY A 141 -8.84 13.70 4.63
C GLY A 141 -7.34 13.35 4.64
N GLY A 142 -6.48 14.33 4.35
CA GLY A 142 -5.02 14.14 4.38
C GLY A 142 -4.49 13.86 5.80
N GLN A 143 -4.99 14.56 6.83
CA GLN A 143 -4.63 14.30 8.21
C GLN A 143 -5.06 12.90 8.68
N ARG A 144 -6.26 12.47 8.27
CA ARG A 144 -6.76 11.12 8.55
C ARG A 144 -5.88 10.07 7.87
N ARG A 145 -5.50 10.29 6.61
CA ARG A 145 -4.61 9.36 5.91
C ARG A 145 -3.23 9.26 6.54
N ARG A 146 -2.69 10.37 7.06
CA ARG A 146 -1.44 10.36 7.84
C ARG A 146 -1.60 9.56 9.13
N LEU A 147 -2.75 9.64 9.80
CA LEU A 147 -3.04 8.84 10.99
C LEU A 147 -3.14 7.35 10.66
N ASP A 148 -3.80 6.96 9.57
CA ASP A 148 -3.86 5.56 9.12
C ASP A 148 -2.45 5.00 8.90
N ILE A 149 -1.55 5.78 8.28
CA ILE A 149 -0.15 5.38 8.09
C ILE A 149 0.59 5.29 9.43
N ALA A 150 0.37 6.26 10.34
CA ALA A 150 0.95 6.23 11.68
C ALA A 150 0.57 4.94 12.43
N MET A 151 -0.69 4.53 12.34
CA MET A 151 -1.17 3.28 12.93
C MET A 151 -0.44 2.06 12.32
N GLY A 152 -0.26 2.04 11.00
CA GLY A 152 0.49 0.99 10.30
C GLY A 152 1.97 0.91 10.71
N LEU A 153 2.56 2.01 11.18
CA LEU A 153 3.97 2.11 11.59
C LEU A 153 4.20 1.91 13.09
N THR A 154 3.15 1.74 13.89
CA THR A 154 3.22 1.75 15.35
C THR A 154 4.23 0.74 15.92
N HIS A 155 4.29 -0.45 15.36
CA HIS A 155 5.15 -1.57 15.80
C HIS A 155 6.47 -1.68 15.03
N ARG A 156 6.87 -0.62 14.26
CA ARG A 156 8.10 -0.57 13.46
C ARG A 156 8.23 -1.74 12.49
N PRO A 157 7.29 -1.89 11.54
CA PRO A 157 7.31 -3.01 10.59
C PRO A 157 8.49 -2.91 9.62
N GLU A 158 8.94 -4.07 9.11
CA GLU A 158 9.93 -4.15 8.03
C GLU A 158 9.31 -3.80 6.67
N VAL A 159 8.00 -4.10 6.51
CA VAL A 159 7.24 -3.82 5.28
C VAL A 159 5.96 -3.07 5.61
N LEU A 160 5.73 -1.96 4.93
CA LEU A 160 4.49 -1.20 4.99
C LEU A 160 3.69 -1.42 3.70
N PHE A 161 2.52 -2.03 3.82
CA PHE A 161 1.57 -2.24 2.72
C PHE A 161 0.55 -1.10 2.69
N LEU A 162 0.44 -0.41 1.55
CA LEU A 162 -0.47 0.70 1.33
C LEU A 162 -1.44 0.37 0.19
N ASP A 163 -2.73 0.25 0.50
CA ASP A 163 -3.75 -0.02 -0.52
C ASP A 163 -4.33 1.31 -1.01
N GLU A 164 -3.95 1.69 -2.25
CA GLU A 164 -4.38 2.93 -2.93
C GLU A 164 -4.32 4.18 -2.01
N PRO A 165 -3.12 4.55 -1.50
CA PRO A 165 -2.98 5.47 -0.37
C PRO A 165 -3.50 6.89 -0.63
N THR A 166 -3.56 7.34 -1.88
CA THR A 166 -3.93 8.71 -2.24
C THR A 166 -5.34 8.84 -2.79
N THR A 167 -6.09 7.74 -2.86
CA THR A 167 -7.47 7.77 -3.38
C THR A 167 -8.35 8.73 -2.57
N GLY A 168 -9.04 9.64 -3.29
CA GLY A 168 -9.93 10.63 -2.68
C GLY A 168 -9.24 11.87 -2.09
N LEU A 169 -7.91 11.98 -2.17
CA LEU A 169 -7.18 13.18 -1.76
C LEU A 169 -7.11 14.22 -2.89
N ASP A 170 -7.11 15.49 -2.51
CA ASP A 170 -6.81 16.60 -3.42
C ASP A 170 -5.32 16.56 -3.87
N PRO A 171 -4.95 17.25 -4.98
CA PRO A 171 -3.59 17.18 -5.52
C PRO A 171 -2.50 17.63 -4.54
N GLY A 172 -2.76 18.63 -3.70
CA GLY A 172 -1.80 19.10 -2.69
C GLY A 172 -1.57 18.04 -1.61
N SER A 173 -2.64 17.49 -1.05
CA SER A 173 -2.57 16.40 -0.06
C SER A 173 -1.90 15.13 -0.62
N ARG A 174 -2.05 14.85 -1.93
CA ARG A 174 -1.36 13.73 -2.60
C ARG A 174 0.15 13.97 -2.65
N ALA A 175 0.59 15.15 -3.08
CA ALA A 175 2.01 15.49 -3.14
C ALA A 175 2.66 15.42 -1.74
N ASP A 176 2.00 15.96 -0.73
CA ASP A 176 2.45 15.88 0.67
C ASP A 176 2.57 14.43 1.17
N LEU A 177 1.64 13.57 0.75
CA LEU A 177 1.66 12.16 1.14
C LEU A 177 2.80 11.40 0.44
N TRP A 178 3.10 11.72 -0.81
CA TRP A 178 4.25 11.15 -1.52
C TRP A 178 5.58 11.49 -0.82
N GLU A 179 5.75 12.75 -0.43
CA GLU A 179 6.94 13.15 0.35
C GLU A 179 7.02 12.42 1.69
N LEU A 180 5.87 12.23 2.36
CA LEU A 180 5.81 11.46 3.60
C LEU A 180 6.25 10.01 3.39
N ILE A 181 5.77 9.34 2.35
CA ILE A 181 6.13 7.95 2.03
C ILE A 181 7.63 7.83 1.72
N ARG A 182 8.20 8.75 0.93
CA ARG A 182 9.66 8.78 0.68
C ARG A 182 10.46 8.95 1.97
N ARG A 183 10.01 9.85 2.84
CA ARG A 183 10.66 10.09 4.14
C ARG A 183 10.60 8.87 5.06
N ILE A 184 9.46 8.19 5.17
CA ILE A 184 9.33 6.94 5.93
C ILE A 184 10.35 5.90 5.45
N ARG A 185 10.47 5.72 4.14
CA ARG A 185 11.47 4.81 3.56
C ARG A 185 12.89 5.23 3.89
N ALA A 186 13.23 6.51 3.73
CA ALA A 186 14.58 7.02 3.92
C ALA A 186 15.03 7.01 5.39
N GLU A 187 14.16 7.40 6.34
CA GLU A 187 14.49 7.54 7.76
C GLU A 187 14.45 6.20 8.51
N HIS A 188 13.57 5.29 8.12
CA HIS A 188 13.36 4.03 8.85
C HIS A 188 13.82 2.79 8.10
N GLY A 189 14.26 2.93 6.84
CA GLY A 189 14.62 1.78 6.00
C GLY A 189 13.44 0.84 5.72
N THR A 190 12.22 1.28 6.00
CA THR A 190 11.00 0.48 5.80
C THR A 190 10.77 0.25 4.32
N THR A 191 10.58 -1.00 3.93
CA THR A 191 10.15 -1.34 2.56
C THR A 191 8.69 -0.93 2.40
N VAL A 192 8.34 -0.28 1.30
CA VAL A 192 6.97 0.11 1.02
C VAL A 192 6.44 -0.67 -0.18
N PHE A 193 5.33 -1.36 -0.01
CA PHE A 193 4.57 -1.98 -1.07
C PHE A 193 3.27 -1.20 -1.24
N LEU A 194 3.11 -0.49 -2.34
CA LEU A 194 1.89 0.28 -2.57
C LEU A 194 1.12 -0.23 -3.79
N THR A 195 -0.19 -0.35 -3.67
CA THR A 195 -1.06 -0.55 -4.83
C THR A 195 -1.56 0.80 -5.32
N THR A 196 -1.67 0.96 -6.63
CA THR A 196 -2.25 2.17 -7.21
C THR A 196 -2.84 1.90 -8.60
N HIS A 197 -3.76 2.75 -9.02
CA HIS A 197 -4.22 2.88 -10.39
C HIS A 197 -3.86 4.26 -10.98
N TYR A 198 -3.19 5.12 -10.19
CA TYR A 198 -2.71 6.43 -10.61
C TYR A 198 -1.28 6.31 -11.15
N LEU A 199 -1.12 6.67 -12.41
CA LEU A 199 0.18 6.58 -13.10
C LEU A 199 1.18 7.64 -12.61
N ASP A 200 0.69 8.81 -12.26
CA ASP A 200 1.48 9.89 -11.66
C ASP A 200 2.06 9.50 -10.27
N GLU A 201 1.28 8.79 -9.46
CA GLU A 201 1.75 8.24 -8.19
C GLU A 201 2.83 7.17 -8.40
N ALA A 202 2.57 6.23 -9.30
CA ALA A 202 3.50 5.17 -9.64
C ALA A 202 4.84 5.74 -10.16
N ASP A 203 4.78 6.69 -11.08
CA ASP A 203 5.95 7.34 -11.67
C ASP A 203 6.74 8.19 -10.65
N ALA A 204 6.02 8.85 -9.73
CA ALA A 204 6.65 9.72 -8.74
C ALA A 204 7.29 8.96 -7.58
N LEU A 205 6.70 7.84 -7.14
CA LEU A 205 7.08 7.18 -5.89
C LEU A 205 7.91 5.92 -6.06
N ALA A 206 7.61 5.09 -7.07
CA ALA A 206 8.14 3.75 -7.11
C ALA A 206 9.59 3.70 -7.61
N ASP A 207 10.45 2.98 -6.90
CA ASP A 207 11.77 2.58 -7.40
C ASP A 207 11.61 1.53 -8.52
N ARG A 208 10.61 0.64 -8.36
CA ARG A 208 10.24 -0.40 -9.32
C ARG A 208 8.74 -0.58 -9.35
N LEU A 209 8.22 -0.87 -10.53
CA LEU A 209 6.81 -1.13 -10.79
C LEU A 209 6.60 -2.57 -11.21
N VAL A 210 5.54 -3.17 -10.71
CA VAL A 210 4.94 -4.39 -11.25
C VAL A 210 3.57 -4.02 -11.79
N ILE A 211 3.37 -4.21 -13.08
CA ILE A 211 2.10 -3.93 -13.74
C ILE A 211 1.30 -5.23 -13.81
N ILE A 212 0.09 -5.17 -13.24
CA ILE A 212 -0.85 -6.30 -13.22
C ILE A 212 -2.10 -5.97 -14.07
N ASP A 213 -2.52 -6.91 -14.89
CA ASP A 213 -3.82 -6.87 -15.58
C ASP A 213 -4.48 -8.25 -15.53
N LYS A 214 -5.78 -8.27 -15.25
CA LYS A 214 -6.61 -9.50 -15.21
C LYS A 214 -5.98 -10.65 -14.40
N GLY A 215 -5.35 -10.32 -13.28
CA GLY A 215 -4.75 -11.28 -12.34
C GLY A 215 -3.38 -11.82 -12.73
N VAL A 216 -2.71 -11.31 -13.75
CA VAL A 216 -1.35 -11.70 -14.15
C VAL A 216 -0.42 -10.49 -14.20
N VAL A 217 0.85 -10.70 -13.92
CA VAL A 217 1.88 -9.68 -14.13
C VAL A 217 2.17 -9.58 -15.61
N VAL A 218 2.04 -8.37 -16.17
CA VAL A 218 2.26 -8.11 -17.61
C VAL A 218 3.60 -7.43 -17.89
N ALA A 219 4.15 -6.71 -16.92
CA ALA A 219 5.48 -6.11 -17.00
C ALA A 219 6.04 -5.79 -15.61
N GLU A 220 7.36 -5.71 -15.51
CA GLU A 220 8.09 -5.32 -14.31
C GLU A 220 9.36 -4.55 -14.69
N GLY A 221 9.68 -3.50 -13.94
CA GLY A 221 10.89 -2.69 -14.14
C GLY A 221 10.82 -1.34 -13.45
N THR A 222 11.90 -0.54 -13.56
CA THR A 222 11.82 0.86 -13.12
C THR A 222 10.87 1.64 -14.02
N PRO A 223 10.23 2.74 -13.54
CA PRO A 223 9.37 3.57 -14.37
C PRO A 223 10.03 3.95 -15.70
N GLU A 224 11.31 4.34 -15.67
CA GLU A 224 12.07 4.73 -16.87
C GLU A 224 12.34 3.54 -17.82
N ALA A 225 12.58 2.35 -17.27
CA ALA A 225 12.77 1.15 -18.10
C ALA A 225 11.48 0.76 -18.82
N LEU A 226 10.35 0.83 -18.13
CA LEU A 226 9.02 0.54 -18.68
C LEU A 226 8.63 1.54 -19.77
N LYS A 227 8.85 2.85 -19.54
CA LYS A 227 8.64 3.90 -20.54
C LYS A 227 9.45 3.60 -21.81
N ARG A 228 10.74 3.31 -21.69
CA ARG A 228 11.63 3.01 -22.83
C ARG A 228 11.26 1.74 -23.60
N ALA A 229 10.83 0.69 -22.87
CA ALA A 229 10.55 -0.60 -23.50
C ALA A 229 9.20 -0.67 -24.20
N HIS A 230 8.19 0.06 -23.72
CA HIS A 230 6.79 -0.16 -24.10
C HIS A 230 6.08 1.08 -24.67
N ALA A 231 6.65 2.26 -24.54
CA ALA A 231 5.96 3.49 -24.94
C ALA A 231 6.22 3.94 -26.40
N GLY A 232 7.00 3.21 -27.18
CA GLY A 232 7.12 3.36 -28.65
C GLY A 232 7.84 4.61 -29.18
N SER A 233 8.13 5.63 -28.34
CA SER A 233 8.84 6.85 -28.76
C SER A 233 9.71 7.44 -27.64
N PRO A 234 10.82 8.14 -27.97
CA PRO A 234 11.60 8.88 -26.99
C PRO A 234 10.76 9.97 -26.31
N GLY A 235 10.75 9.99 -24.97
CA GLY A 235 9.99 10.97 -24.19
C GLY A 235 8.54 10.59 -23.90
N ALA A 236 8.11 9.39 -24.26
CA ALA A 236 6.79 8.88 -23.94
C ALA A 236 6.56 8.69 -22.41
N SER A 237 5.32 8.85 -22.00
CA SER A 237 4.90 8.80 -20.60
C SER A 237 4.72 7.35 -20.10
N LEU A 238 4.64 7.17 -18.77
CA LEU A 238 4.23 5.89 -18.19
C LEU A 238 2.81 5.48 -18.63
N GLN A 239 1.96 6.47 -18.96
CA GLN A 239 0.62 6.22 -19.48
C GLN A 239 0.67 5.53 -20.85
N ASP A 240 1.55 5.95 -21.74
CA ASP A 240 1.71 5.32 -23.06
C ASP A 240 2.19 3.88 -22.94
N ALA A 241 3.15 3.63 -22.04
CA ALA A 241 3.62 2.28 -21.75
C ALA A 241 2.50 1.40 -21.15
N PHE A 242 1.74 1.93 -20.21
CA PHE A 242 0.62 1.23 -19.58
C PHE A 242 -0.49 0.86 -20.59
N LEU A 243 -0.85 1.79 -21.47
CA LEU A 243 -1.83 1.54 -22.55
C LEU A 243 -1.36 0.45 -23.50
N ALA A 244 -0.09 0.47 -23.88
CA ALA A 244 0.48 -0.57 -24.75
C ALA A 244 0.44 -1.96 -24.11
N LEU A 245 0.64 -2.05 -22.79
CA LEU A 245 0.68 -3.32 -22.05
C LEU A 245 -0.71 -3.88 -21.73
N THR A 246 -1.69 -3.03 -21.40
CA THR A 246 -3.00 -3.47 -20.90
C THR A 246 -4.12 -3.36 -21.93
N GLY A 247 -3.89 -2.62 -23.02
CA GLY A 247 -4.93 -2.33 -24.03
C GLY A 247 -6.11 -1.51 -23.48
N SER A 248 -6.03 -1.06 -22.23
CA SER A 248 -7.08 -0.31 -21.53
C SER A 248 -6.48 0.97 -20.95
N GLY A 249 -7.11 2.11 -21.20
CA GLY A 249 -6.73 3.36 -20.55
C GLY A 249 -6.89 3.28 -19.02
N PRO A 250 -6.16 4.11 -18.24
CA PRO A 250 -6.42 4.26 -16.82
C PRO A 250 -7.89 4.63 -16.60
N ALA A 251 -8.46 4.18 -15.49
CA ALA A 251 -9.82 4.58 -15.14
C ALA A 251 -9.90 6.13 -15.14
N PRO A 252 -10.93 6.73 -15.75
CA PRO A 252 -11.08 8.18 -15.75
C PRO A 252 -11.07 8.66 -14.30
N GLN A 253 -10.25 9.68 -14.02
CA GLN A 253 -10.29 10.38 -12.75
C GLN A 253 -11.67 11.03 -12.66
N GLY A 254 -12.60 10.38 -11.95
CA GLY A 254 -13.95 10.90 -11.77
C GLY A 254 -13.88 12.28 -11.11
N PRO A 255 -14.77 13.23 -11.50
CA PRO A 255 -14.85 14.48 -10.78
C PRO A 255 -15.16 14.17 -9.32
N SER A 256 -14.38 14.79 -8.41
CA SER A 256 -14.68 14.79 -6.98
C SER A 256 -16.15 15.15 -6.81
N PRO A 257 -16.97 14.39 -6.05
CA PRO A 257 -18.33 14.80 -5.80
C PRO A 257 -18.31 16.17 -5.14
N LEU A 258 -18.79 17.18 -5.87
CA LEU A 258 -19.06 18.49 -5.31
C LEU A 258 -19.99 18.28 -4.13
N ALA A 259 -19.52 18.60 -2.93
CA ALA A 259 -20.36 18.69 -1.75
C ALA A 259 -21.45 19.74 -2.03
N VAL A 260 -22.69 19.32 -2.03
CA VAL A 260 -23.88 20.16 -1.90
C VAL A 260 -24.27 20.22 -0.44
#